data_1c9a29eeb2d017ffd8dd720bb688aa60
#
_entry.id   1c9a29eeb2d017ffd8dd720bb688aa60
#
_cell.length_a   1.000
_cell.length_b   1.000
_cell.length_c   1.000
_cell.angle_alpha   90.00
_cell.angle_beta   90.00
_cell.angle_gamma   90.00
#
_symmetry.space_group_name_H-M   'P 1'
#
loop_
_entity.id
_entity.type
_entity.pdbx_description
1 polymer ?
#
loop_
_entity_poly.entity_id
_entity_poly.type
_entity_poly.pdbx_seq_one_letter_code
_entity_poly.pdbx_strand_id
1 'polypeptide(L)'
;MNYVFYDFETTGTNRFFDQPVQIAAILVNEEFEILDQINEKCKLKDGIVPYPEALLINKVNTETLKNAQSFFKMMDIVHKKFSEWSPATFIGYNSIFFDEVVLRQSLYQSLYDPYITNTNNNRRADLYNIILGLARLNVDLIKIGFNPNTEKESFKLEYLAQANNIEQKTAHDALSDVHATIGLAKLIKLKYPEYWNQCMSISHVKGFRDYLET
;
A
#
# COMPACT_ATOMS: atom_id res chain seq x y z
N MET A 1 11.38 -14.70 0.40
CA MET A 1 10.42 -14.17 1.41
C MET A 1 9.25 -13.53 0.68
N ASN A 2 8.04 -13.89 1.03
CA ASN A 2 6.85 -13.36 0.35
C ASN A 2 6.66 -11.86 0.58
N TYR A 3 5.90 -11.22 -0.30
CA TYR A 3 5.51 -9.82 -0.19
C TYR A 3 3.99 -9.71 0.00
N VAL A 4 3.57 -8.76 0.84
CA VAL A 4 2.17 -8.37 1.00
C VAL A 4 2.04 -6.93 0.51
N PHE A 5 1.40 -6.73 -0.63
CA PHE A 5 1.08 -5.40 -1.12
C PHE A 5 -0.29 -4.99 -0.62
N TYR A 6 -0.43 -3.77 -0.09
CA TYR A 6 -1.70 -3.31 0.48
C TYR A 6 -1.90 -1.82 0.31
N ASP A 7 -3.17 -1.42 0.32
CA ASP A 7 -3.62 -0.04 0.16
C ASP A 7 -4.96 0.17 0.88
N PHE A 8 -5.21 1.39 1.37
CA PHE A 8 -6.44 1.79 2.05
C PHE A 8 -7.13 2.94 1.35
N GLU A 9 -8.47 2.84 1.23
CA GLU A 9 -9.33 3.99 0.97
C GLU A 9 -9.97 4.46 2.28
N THR A 10 -9.97 5.77 2.50
CA THR A 10 -10.39 6.38 3.77
C THR A 10 -11.44 7.47 3.58
N THR A 11 -12.09 7.88 4.66
CA THR A 11 -13.07 8.98 4.67
C THR A 11 -12.46 10.37 4.49
N GLY A 12 -11.13 10.48 4.47
CA GLY A 12 -10.40 11.74 4.31
C GLY A 12 -8.90 11.53 4.45
N THR A 13 -8.14 12.58 4.62
CA THR A 13 -6.67 12.56 4.64
C THR A 13 -6.06 12.58 6.04
N ASN A 14 -6.88 12.65 7.08
CA ASN A 14 -6.41 12.61 8.46
C ASN A 14 -6.20 11.17 8.92
N ARG A 15 -4.99 10.67 8.75
CA ARG A 15 -4.58 9.29 9.05
C ARG A 15 -4.79 8.84 10.51
N PHE A 16 -5.08 9.76 11.43
CA PHE A 16 -5.32 9.44 12.83
C PHE A 16 -6.82 9.32 13.18
N PHE A 17 -7.69 10.02 12.45
CA PHE A 17 -9.10 10.14 12.78
C PHE A 17 -10.03 9.67 11.66
N ASP A 18 -9.59 9.74 10.41
CA ASP A 18 -10.41 9.26 9.30
C ASP A 18 -10.53 7.74 9.31
N GLN A 19 -11.73 7.28 8.99
CA GLN A 19 -12.03 5.86 8.98
C GLN A 19 -11.63 5.24 7.65
N PRO A 20 -10.90 4.11 7.63
CA PRO A 20 -10.78 3.32 6.42
C PRO A 20 -12.12 2.71 6.04
N VAL A 21 -12.46 2.78 4.76
CA VAL A 21 -13.70 2.27 4.19
C VAL A 21 -13.48 1.10 3.24
N GLN A 22 -12.26 0.96 2.72
CA GLN A 22 -11.81 -0.18 1.94
C GLN A 22 -10.36 -0.50 2.29
N ILE A 23 -10.02 -1.76 2.27
CA ILE A 23 -8.65 -2.27 2.23
C ILE A 23 -8.55 -3.32 1.14
N ALA A 24 -7.52 -3.24 0.33
CA ALA A 24 -7.07 -4.34 -0.50
C ALA A 24 -5.67 -4.77 -0.10
N ALA A 25 -5.44 -6.08 -0.08
CA ALA A 25 -4.10 -6.62 0.10
C ALA A 25 -3.93 -7.90 -0.71
N ILE A 26 -2.74 -8.07 -1.29
CA ILE A 26 -2.37 -9.23 -2.11
C ILE A 26 -1.06 -9.80 -1.60
N LEU A 27 -1.09 -11.10 -1.26
CA LEU A 27 0.10 -11.87 -0.98
C LEU A 27 0.68 -12.41 -2.29
N VAL A 28 1.95 -12.15 -2.53
CA VAL A 28 2.69 -12.70 -3.66
C VAL A 28 3.98 -13.39 -3.21
N ASN A 29 4.44 -14.36 -4.00
CA ASN A 29 5.78 -14.95 -3.82
C ASN A 29 6.89 -14.03 -4.37
N GLU A 30 8.13 -14.50 -4.32
CA GLU A 30 9.27 -13.74 -4.84
C GLU A 30 9.18 -13.49 -6.35
N GLU A 31 8.49 -14.31 -7.10
CA GLU A 31 8.26 -14.18 -8.54
C GLU A 31 7.05 -13.30 -8.88
N PHE A 32 6.41 -12.71 -7.86
CA PHE A 32 5.17 -11.91 -7.96
C PHE A 32 3.97 -12.72 -8.48
N GLU A 33 3.93 -14.02 -8.23
CA GLU A 33 2.73 -14.83 -8.42
C GLU A 33 1.79 -14.63 -7.24
N ILE A 34 0.50 -14.41 -7.51
CA ILE A 34 -0.50 -14.18 -6.47
C ILE A 34 -0.78 -15.50 -5.76
N LEU A 35 -0.61 -15.49 -4.44
CA LEU A 35 -0.89 -16.65 -3.58
C LEU A 35 -2.24 -16.52 -2.87
N ASP A 36 -2.60 -15.30 -2.45
CA ASP A 36 -3.86 -15.00 -1.76
C ASP A 36 -4.17 -13.51 -1.86
N GLN A 37 -5.42 -13.13 -1.60
CA GLN A 37 -5.84 -11.73 -1.61
C GLN A 37 -7.05 -11.46 -0.74
N ILE A 38 -7.18 -10.23 -0.27
CA ILE A 38 -8.39 -9.67 0.32
C ILE A 38 -8.73 -8.34 -0.35
N ASN A 39 -10.04 -8.06 -0.43
CA ASN A 39 -10.57 -6.77 -0.83
C ASN A 39 -11.86 -6.52 -0.06
N GLU A 40 -11.73 -5.82 1.07
CA GLU A 40 -12.78 -5.70 2.06
C GLU A 40 -13.25 -4.25 2.18
N LYS A 41 -14.56 -4.08 2.29
CA LYS A 41 -15.19 -2.78 2.55
C LYS A 41 -15.96 -2.83 3.85
N CYS A 42 -16.02 -1.69 4.55
CA CYS A 42 -16.84 -1.58 5.75
C CYS A 42 -17.77 -0.38 5.71
N LYS A 43 -18.87 -0.48 6.43
CA LYS A 43 -19.79 0.64 6.65
C LYS A 43 -19.16 1.72 7.53
N LEU A 44 -19.64 2.93 7.39
CA LEU A 44 -19.26 4.02 8.27
C LEU A 44 -19.74 3.72 9.70
N LYS A 45 -18.91 4.06 10.68
CA LYS A 45 -19.32 4.08 12.09
C LYS A 45 -20.29 5.25 12.32
N ASP A 46 -21.15 5.10 13.30
CA ASP A 46 -22.08 6.16 13.66
C ASP A 46 -21.33 7.45 14.03
N GLY A 47 -21.80 8.58 13.48
CA GLY A 47 -21.17 9.89 13.69
C GLY A 47 -20.00 10.22 12.78
N ILE A 48 -19.51 9.28 11.95
CA ILE A 48 -18.48 9.58 10.95
C ILE A 48 -19.11 10.24 9.73
N VAL A 49 -18.63 11.43 9.43
CA VAL A 49 -19.00 12.19 8.22
C VAL A 49 -17.78 12.23 7.31
N PRO A 50 -17.79 11.52 6.16
CA PRO A 50 -16.68 11.53 5.25
C PRO A 50 -16.51 12.89 4.56
N TYR A 51 -15.27 13.23 4.22
CA TYR A 51 -15.00 14.40 3.41
C TYR A 51 -15.55 14.20 1.99
N PRO A 52 -16.31 15.15 1.43
CA PRO A 52 -16.87 15.03 0.08
C PRO A 52 -15.81 14.75 -0.99
N GLU A 53 -14.65 15.39 -0.86
CA GLU A 53 -13.52 15.21 -1.78
C GLU A 53 -13.00 13.77 -1.76
N ALA A 54 -12.91 13.15 -0.57
CA ALA A 54 -12.49 11.76 -0.45
C ALA A 54 -13.48 10.81 -1.15
N LEU A 55 -14.79 11.02 -0.97
CA LEU A 55 -15.82 10.22 -1.64
C LEU A 55 -15.77 10.34 -3.17
N LEU A 56 -15.49 11.56 -3.66
CA LEU A 56 -15.37 11.81 -5.12
C LEU A 56 -14.12 11.13 -5.69
N ILE A 57 -13.00 11.20 -4.97
CA ILE A 57 -11.71 10.61 -5.37
C ILE A 57 -11.81 9.08 -5.34
N ASN A 58 -12.20 8.52 -4.22
CA ASN A 58 -12.27 7.06 -4.01
C ASN A 58 -13.46 6.40 -4.73
N LYS A 59 -14.34 7.22 -5.35
CA LYS A 59 -15.58 6.75 -6.00
C LYS A 59 -16.44 5.86 -5.09
N VAL A 60 -16.28 6.03 -3.78
CA VAL A 60 -17.03 5.26 -2.79
C VAL A 60 -18.44 5.85 -2.68
N ASN A 61 -19.43 5.03 -3.01
CA ASN A 61 -20.82 5.38 -2.79
C ASN A 61 -21.23 4.99 -1.37
N THR A 62 -21.68 5.96 -0.57
CA THR A 62 -22.16 5.72 0.80
C THR A 62 -23.31 4.71 0.87
N GLU A 63 -24.15 4.62 -0.17
CA GLU A 63 -25.21 3.60 -0.25
C GLU A 63 -24.63 2.16 -0.33
N THR A 64 -23.54 1.98 -1.08
CA THR A 64 -22.88 0.66 -1.16
C THR A 64 -22.23 0.28 0.16
N LEU A 65 -21.74 1.25 0.93
CA LEU A 65 -21.16 1.01 2.23
C LEU A 65 -22.20 0.64 3.30
N LYS A 66 -23.45 1.06 3.18
CA LYS A 66 -24.50 0.71 4.18
C LYS A 66 -24.70 -0.79 4.34
N ASN A 67 -24.52 -1.55 3.26
CA ASN A 67 -24.68 -3.00 3.25
C ASN A 67 -23.36 -3.75 3.52
N ALA A 68 -22.25 -3.03 3.68
CA ALA A 68 -20.96 -3.62 3.99
C ALA A 68 -20.90 -4.07 5.47
N GLN A 69 -19.92 -4.90 5.76
CA GLN A 69 -19.66 -5.37 7.13
C GLN A 69 -19.27 -4.23 8.07
N SER A 70 -19.25 -4.50 9.38
CA SER A 70 -18.77 -3.51 10.34
C SER A 70 -17.26 -3.28 10.20
N PHE A 71 -16.79 -2.11 10.63
CA PHE A 71 -15.38 -1.80 10.71
C PHE A 71 -14.58 -2.86 11.47
N PHE A 72 -15.09 -3.29 12.64
CA PHE A 72 -14.44 -4.32 13.44
C PHE A 72 -14.29 -5.64 12.67
N LYS A 73 -15.33 -6.05 11.92
CA LYS A 73 -15.28 -7.29 11.14
C LYS A 73 -14.27 -7.21 10.01
N MET A 74 -14.16 -6.07 9.35
CA MET A 74 -13.13 -5.83 8.35
C MET A 74 -11.73 -5.95 8.97
N MET A 75 -11.50 -5.32 10.11
CA MET A 75 -10.20 -5.37 10.79
C MET A 75 -9.88 -6.75 11.37
N ASP A 76 -10.87 -7.54 11.76
CA ASP A 76 -10.72 -8.95 12.15
C ASP A 76 -10.17 -9.79 10.97
N ILE A 77 -10.73 -9.59 9.77
CA ILE A 77 -10.25 -10.26 8.55
C ILE A 77 -8.81 -9.84 8.24
N VAL A 78 -8.53 -8.53 8.29
CA VAL A 78 -7.19 -7.99 8.03
C VAL A 78 -6.16 -8.58 9.00
N HIS A 79 -6.46 -8.54 10.31
CA HIS A 79 -5.58 -9.08 11.32
C HIS A 79 -5.30 -10.58 11.12
N LYS A 80 -6.34 -11.38 10.84
CA LYS A 80 -6.19 -12.81 10.57
C LYS A 80 -5.32 -13.07 9.35
N LYS A 81 -5.62 -12.40 8.23
CA LYS A 81 -4.88 -12.59 6.99
C LYS A 81 -3.43 -12.14 7.10
N PHE A 82 -3.16 -10.99 7.70
CA PHE A 82 -1.79 -10.53 7.89
C PHE A 82 -0.99 -11.42 8.85
N SER A 83 -1.66 -12.02 9.84
CA SER A 83 -1.04 -13.03 10.72
C SER A 83 -0.75 -14.34 9.97
N GLU A 84 -1.68 -14.83 9.15
CA GLU A 84 -1.50 -16.04 8.33
C GLU A 84 -0.38 -15.86 7.28
N TRP A 85 -0.24 -14.66 6.72
CA TRP A 85 0.75 -14.34 5.69
C TRP A 85 2.15 -14.03 6.26
N SER A 86 2.25 -13.90 7.59
CA SER A 86 3.54 -13.65 8.26
C SER A 86 4.41 -14.93 8.31
N PRO A 87 5.73 -14.85 8.16
CA PRO A 87 6.53 -13.63 7.94
C PRO A 87 6.56 -13.19 6.47
N ALA A 88 6.37 -11.88 6.24
CA ALA A 88 6.40 -11.27 4.92
C ALA A 88 6.99 -9.85 4.95
N THR A 89 7.28 -9.29 3.76
CA THR A 89 7.56 -7.86 3.62
C THR A 89 6.28 -7.15 3.20
N PHE A 90 5.78 -6.25 4.04
CA PHE A 90 4.60 -5.44 3.77
C PHE A 90 5.01 -4.20 2.97
N ILE A 91 4.37 -3.98 1.84
CA ILE A 91 4.74 -2.96 0.85
C ILE A 91 3.47 -2.22 0.41
N GLY A 92 3.50 -0.92 0.44
CA GLY A 92 2.47 -0.09 -0.19
C GLY A 92 3.11 1.06 -0.96
N TYR A 93 2.29 1.94 -1.50
CA TYR A 93 2.72 3.14 -2.21
C TYR A 93 2.53 4.38 -1.33
N ASN A 94 3.62 5.02 -0.88
CA ASN A 94 3.62 6.08 0.14
C ASN A 94 2.98 5.61 1.48
N SER A 95 3.01 4.31 1.72
CA SER A 95 2.28 3.63 2.78
C SER A 95 2.86 3.89 4.16
N ILE A 96 4.18 4.04 4.31
CA ILE A 96 4.80 4.33 5.61
C ILE A 96 4.28 5.65 6.18
N PHE A 97 4.00 6.61 5.32
CA PHE A 97 3.46 7.90 5.74
C PHE A 97 1.96 7.84 6.00
N PHE A 98 1.17 7.09 5.25
CA PHE A 98 -0.29 7.10 5.32
C PHE A 98 -0.88 5.77 5.78
N ASP A 99 -0.85 4.74 4.96
CA ASP A 99 -1.56 3.46 5.18
C ASP A 99 -1.11 2.75 6.44
N GLU A 100 0.17 2.77 6.74
CA GLU A 100 0.73 2.17 7.94
C GLU A 100 0.21 2.83 9.21
N VAL A 101 -0.01 4.14 9.18
CA VAL A 101 -0.59 4.87 10.32
C VAL A 101 -2.08 4.54 10.44
N VAL A 102 -2.82 4.51 9.32
CA VAL A 102 -4.23 4.12 9.27
C VAL A 102 -4.41 2.69 9.79
N LEU A 103 -3.58 1.75 9.34
CA LEU A 103 -3.60 0.36 9.78
C LEU A 103 -3.39 0.24 11.30
N ARG A 104 -2.36 0.90 11.83
CA ARG A 104 -2.06 0.88 13.27
C ARG A 104 -3.19 1.42 14.12
N GLN A 105 -3.75 2.58 13.73
CA GLN A 105 -4.89 3.15 14.42
C GLN A 105 -6.11 2.23 14.37
N SER A 106 -6.35 1.62 13.24
CA SER A 106 -7.48 0.71 13.02
C SER A 106 -7.35 -0.59 13.82
N LEU A 107 -6.16 -1.18 13.86
CA LEU A 107 -5.88 -2.35 14.69
C LEU A 107 -6.00 -2.02 16.17
N TYR A 108 -5.42 -0.90 16.63
CA TYR A 108 -5.53 -0.44 18.01
C TYR A 108 -6.99 -0.24 18.43
N GLN A 109 -7.81 0.44 17.61
CA GLN A 109 -9.24 0.63 17.85
C GLN A 109 -10.02 -0.70 17.89
N SER A 110 -9.50 -1.72 17.24
CA SER A 110 -10.10 -3.06 17.19
C SER A 110 -9.51 -4.02 18.23
N LEU A 111 -8.66 -3.53 19.15
CA LEU A 111 -7.98 -4.28 20.21
C LEU A 111 -7.05 -5.38 19.69
N TYR A 112 -6.46 -5.19 18.53
CA TYR A 112 -5.39 -6.03 17.96
C TYR A 112 -4.03 -5.38 18.13
N ASP A 113 -2.94 -6.18 17.97
CA ASP A 113 -1.57 -5.65 17.95
C ASP A 113 -1.40 -4.69 16.76
N PRO A 114 -1.09 -3.40 17.02
CA PRO A 114 -0.93 -2.40 15.97
C PRO A 114 0.36 -2.55 15.17
N TYR A 115 1.29 -3.40 15.60
CA TYR A 115 2.62 -3.52 15.00
C TYR A 115 2.82 -4.79 14.18
N ILE A 116 1.77 -5.42 13.72
CA ILE A 116 1.80 -6.68 12.99
C ILE A 116 2.73 -6.66 11.76
N THR A 117 2.85 -5.51 11.08
CA THR A 117 3.69 -5.36 9.87
C THR A 117 5.19 -5.29 10.15
N ASN A 118 5.61 -5.13 11.42
CA ASN A 118 7.03 -5.04 11.80
C ASN A 118 7.41 -5.88 13.03
N THR A 119 6.50 -6.73 13.49
CA THR A 119 6.74 -7.79 14.47
C THR A 119 6.79 -9.16 13.78
N ASN A 120 7.06 -10.24 14.50
CA ASN A 120 7.04 -11.61 13.97
C ASN A 120 7.90 -11.84 12.72
N ASN A 121 9.07 -11.22 12.66
CA ASN A 121 9.99 -11.21 11.51
C ASN A 121 9.39 -10.57 10.23
N ASN A 122 8.29 -9.86 10.34
CA ASN A 122 7.78 -9.04 9.26
C ASN A 122 8.69 -7.83 9.00
N ARG A 123 8.64 -7.33 7.78
CA ARG A 123 9.40 -6.17 7.31
C ARG A 123 8.46 -5.20 6.62
N ARG A 124 8.89 -3.95 6.50
CA ARG A 124 8.15 -2.92 5.78
C ARG A 124 9.03 -2.26 4.73
N ALA A 125 8.46 -2.04 3.57
CA ALA A 125 9.06 -1.22 2.53
C ALA A 125 8.01 -0.29 1.94
N ASP A 126 8.46 0.79 1.31
CA ASP A 126 7.60 1.75 0.66
C ASP A 126 8.06 1.93 -0.78
N LEU A 127 7.21 1.54 -1.73
CA LEU A 127 7.57 1.55 -3.13
C LEU A 127 7.79 2.97 -3.67
N TYR A 128 7.07 3.97 -3.14
CA TYR A 128 7.29 5.37 -3.46
C TYR A 128 8.73 5.80 -3.14
N ASN A 129 9.23 5.46 -1.94
CA ASN A 129 10.60 5.78 -1.54
C ASN A 129 11.64 5.02 -2.38
N ILE A 130 11.38 3.76 -2.72
CA ILE A 130 12.23 2.96 -3.63
C ILE A 130 12.34 3.64 -4.99
N ILE A 131 11.22 4.12 -5.55
CA ILE A 131 11.19 4.82 -6.84
C ILE A 131 11.90 6.17 -6.76
N LEU A 132 11.72 6.93 -5.68
CA LEU A 132 12.45 8.18 -5.47
C LEU A 132 13.96 7.95 -5.42
N GLY A 133 14.41 6.85 -4.81
CA GLY A 133 15.82 6.47 -4.80
C GLY A 133 16.34 6.21 -6.22
N LEU A 134 15.61 5.46 -7.04
CA LEU A 134 15.97 5.22 -8.44
C LEU A 134 16.04 6.51 -9.26
N ALA A 135 15.07 7.40 -9.11
CA ALA A 135 15.06 8.68 -9.81
C ALA A 135 16.27 9.54 -9.46
N ARG A 136 16.74 9.48 -8.21
CA ARG A 136 17.95 10.22 -7.77
C ARG A 136 19.25 9.62 -8.29
N LEU A 137 19.27 8.34 -8.60
CA LEU A 137 20.41 7.67 -9.23
C LEU A 137 20.50 7.94 -10.74
N ASN A 138 19.61 8.76 -11.31
CA ASN A 138 19.49 9.04 -12.74
C ASN A 138 19.45 7.79 -13.61
N VAL A 139 18.75 6.77 -13.14
CA VAL A 139 18.64 5.51 -13.86
C VAL A 139 17.34 5.54 -14.67
N ASP A 140 17.45 5.52 -16.00
CA ASP A 140 16.31 5.50 -16.96
C ASP A 140 15.49 4.21 -16.92
N LEU A 141 15.22 3.70 -15.72
CA LEU A 141 14.55 2.41 -15.51
C LEU A 141 13.05 2.52 -15.41
N ILE A 142 12.60 3.58 -14.77
CA ILE A 142 11.19 3.90 -14.60
C ILE A 142 10.96 5.27 -15.22
N LYS A 143 10.03 5.32 -16.15
CA LYS A 143 9.58 6.59 -16.71
C LYS A 143 8.79 7.33 -15.64
N ILE A 144 9.23 8.55 -15.32
CA ILE A 144 8.50 9.42 -14.41
C ILE A 144 7.20 9.85 -15.07
N GLY A 145 6.11 9.84 -14.32
CA GLY A 145 4.81 10.25 -14.81
C GLY A 145 4.74 11.76 -15.06
N PHE A 146 3.75 12.17 -15.84
CA PHE A 146 3.50 13.58 -16.14
C PHE A 146 2.08 13.95 -15.69
N ASN A 147 1.95 15.00 -14.89
CA ASN A 147 0.65 15.51 -14.47
C ASN A 147 0.14 16.53 -15.50
N PRO A 148 -0.91 16.22 -16.26
CA PRO A 148 -1.39 17.09 -17.33
C PRO A 148 -1.97 18.42 -16.82
N ASN A 149 -2.42 18.48 -15.56
CA ASN A 149 -3.00 19.71 -14.99
C ASN A 149 -1.96 20.73 -14.53
N THR A 150 -0.77 20.26 -14.17
CA THR A 150 0.31 21.13 -13.67
C THR A 150 1.48 21.21 -14.64
N GLU A 151 1.46 20.44 -15.73
CA GLU A 151 2.54 20.31 -16.72
C GLU A 151 3.91 19.97 -16.09
N LYS A 152 3.89 19.18 -15.00
CA LYS A 152 5.11 18.80 -14.26
C LYS A 152 5.22 17.28 -14.11
N GLU A 153 6.44 16.83 -13.93
CA GLU A 153 6.72 15.46 -13.50
C GLU A 153 5.99 15.15 -12.19
N SER A 154 5.49 13.93 -12.07
CA SER A 154 4.73 13.48 -10.92
C SER A 154 5.04 12.04 -10.58
N PHE A 155 5.29 11.81 -9.30
CA PHE A 155 5.48 10.49 -8.71
C PHE A 155 4.18 9.89 -8.17
N LYS A 156 3.02 10.41 -8.54
CA LYS A 156 1.75 9.77 -8.17
C LYS A 156 1.63 8.42 -8.89
N LEU A 157 1.07 7.43 -8.19
CA LEU A 157 0.94 6.07 -8.68
C LEU A 157 0.28 6.00 -10.07
N GLU A 158 -0.82 6.73 -10.26
CA GLU A 158 -1.58 6.79 -11.51
C GLU A 158 -0.72 7.22 -12.72
N TYR A 159 0.10 8.27 -12.56
CA TYR A 159 0.95 8.77 -13.64
C TYR A 159 2.16 7.87 -13.90
N LEU A 160 2.72 7.28 -12.84
CA LEU A 160 3.81 6.31 -13.00
C LEU A 160 3.34 5.02 -13.66
N ALA A 161 2.18 4.50 -13.28
CA ALA A 161 1.59 3.31 -13.89
C ALA A 161 1.37 3.55 -15.39
N GLN A 162 0.74 4.69 -15.74
CA GLN A 162 0.51 5.07 -17.13
C GLN A 162 1.81 5.20 -17.94
N ALA A 163 2.81 5.93 -17.41
CA ALA A 163 4.08 6.16 -18.10
C ALA A 163 4.87 4.84 -18.37
N ASN A 164 4.67 3.83 -17.51
CA ASN A 164 5.35 2.53 -17.61
C ASN A 164 4.48 1.43 -18.22
N ASN A 165 3.33 1.76 -18.82
CA ASN A 165 2.37 0.83 -19.43
C ASN A 165 1.89 -0.26 -18.44
N ILE A 166 1.71 0.11 -17.18
CA ILE A 166 1.14 -0.75 -16.16
C ILE A 166 -0.35 -0.48 -16.09
N GLU A 167 -1.15 -1.55 -16.17
CA GLU A 167 -2.60 -1.45 -16.12
C GLU A 167 -3.04 -1.03 -14.70
N GLN A 168 -3.78 0.07 -14.63
CA GLN A 168 -4.51 0.52 -13.44
C GLN A 168 -5.96 0.76 -13.89
N LYS A 169 -6.82 -0.23 -13.63
CA LYS A 169 -8.22 -0.21 -14.16
C LYS A 169 -9.02 0.98 -13.64
N THR A 170 -8.83 1.33 -12.38
CA THR A 170 -9.56 2.41 -11.73
C THR A 170 -8.64 3.01 -10.67
N ALA A 171 -8.09 4.19 -10.93
CA ALA A 171 -7.35 4.94 -9.90
C ALA A 171 -8.26 5.23 -8.70
N HIS A 172 -7.68 5.16 -7.50
CA HIS A 172 -8.38 5.31 -6.22
C HIS A 172 -9.46 4.23 -5.98
N ASP A 173 -9.17 3.01 -6.39
CA ASP A 173 -9.75 1.78 -5.88
C ASP A 173 -8.62 0.95 -5.32
N ALA A 174 -8.66 0.64 -4.04
CA ALA A 174 -7.53 0.04 -3.32
C ALA A 174 -6.98 -1.22 -4.02
N LEU A 175 -7.84 -2.08 -4.58
CA LEU A 175 -7.38 -3.28 -5.29
C LEU A 175 -6.65 -2.94 -6.60
N SER A 176 -7.14 -1.96 -7.35
CA SER A 176 -6.50 -1.49 -8.57
C SER A 176 -5.14 -0.85 -8.28
N ASP A 177 -5.04 -0.10 -7.18
CA ASP A 177 -3.82 0.57 -6.76
C ASP A 177 -2.77 -0.44 -6.25
N VAL A 178 -3.20 -1.49 -5.54
CA VAL A 178 -2.34 -2.63 -5.18
C VAL A 178 -1.79 -3.32 -6.43
N HIS A 179 -2.61 -3.60 -7.45
CA HIS A 179 -2.15 -4.21 -8.70
C HIS A 179 -1.13 -3.32 -9.43
N ALA A 180 -1.37 -2.01 -9.51
CA ALA A 180 -0.43 -1.06 -10.11
C ALA A 180 0.90 -1.03 -9.33
N THR A 181 0.83 -1.06 -8.00
CA THR A 181 2.00 -1.10 -7.12
C THR A 181 2.82 -2.38 -7.35
N ILE A 182 2.17 -3.55 -7.45
CA ILE A 182 2.82 -4.83 -7.81
C ILE A 182 3.48 -4.73 -9.19
N GLY A 183 2.80 -4.16 -10.18
CA GLY A 183 3.33 -3.97 -11.52
C GLY A 183 4.62 -3.16 -11.56
N LEU A 184 4.67 -2.03 -10.82
CA LEU A 184 5.87 -1.22 -10.68
C LEU A 184 7.00 -1.97 -9.95
N ALA A 185 6.69 -2.65 -8.84
CA ALA A 185 7.65 -3.45 -8.09
C ALA A 185 8.28 -4.56 -8.95
N LYS A 186 7.43 -5.27 -9.72
CA LYS A 186 7.87 -6.31 -10.68
C LYS A 186 8.78 -5.73 -11.76
N LEU A 187 8.45 -4.55 -12.29
CA LEU A 187 9.27 -3.86 -13.29
C LEU A 187 10.65 -3.50 -12.71
N ILE A 188 10.72 -2.99 -11.48
CA ILE A 188 11.98 -2.65 -10.80
C ILE A 188 12.81 -3.91 -10.60
N LYS A 189 12.24 -4.97 -10.03
CA LYS A 189 12.95 -6.22 -9.78
C LYS A 189 13.48 -6.85 -11.08
N LEU A 190 12.70 -6.81 -12.16
CA LEU A 190 13.09 -7.34 -13.46
C LEU A 190 14.26 -6.57 -14.07
N LYS A 191 14.21 -5.23 -14.03
CA LYS A 191 15.20 -4.38 -14.68
C LYS A 191 16.44 -4.13 -13.80
N TYR A 192 16.29 -4.17 -12.48
CA TYR A 192 17.33 -3.83 -11.53
C TYR A 192 17.27 -4.70 -10.26
N PRO A 193 17.51 -6.02 -10.43
CA PRO A 193 17.36 -6.98 -9.34
C PRO A 193 18.27 -6.68 -8.14
N GLU A 194 19.49 -6.20 -8.37
CA GLU A 194 20.43 -5.85 -7.29
C GLU A 194 19.90 -4.73 -6.41
N TYR A 195 19.38 -3.65 -7.03
CA TYR A 195 18.79 -2.55 -6.30
C TYR A 195 17.54 -3.00 -5.50
N TRP A 196 16.67 -3.80 -6.14
CA TRP A 196 15.51 -4.38 -5.44
C TRP A 196 15.93 -5.19 -4.22
N ASN A 197 16.89 -6.08 -4.39
CA ASN A 197 17.40 -6.93 -3.30
C ASN A 197 18.04 -6.10 -2.19
N GLN A 198 18.77 -5.04 -2.52
CA GLN A 198 19.33 -4.10 -1.54
C GLN A 198 18.22 -3.39 -0.75
N CYS A 199 17.19 -2.85 -1.44
CA CYS A 199 16.03 -2.23 -0.78
C CYS A 199 15.32 -3.22 0.16
N MET A 200 15.14 -4.47 -0.26
CA MET A 200 14.53 -5.51 0.58
C MET A 200 15.41 -5.89 1.77
N SER A 201 16.73 -5.89 1.61
CA SER A 201 17.65 -6.19 2.73
C SER A 201 17.60 -5.11 3.82
N ILE A 202 17.59 -3.83 3.43
CA ILE A 202 17.53 -2.71 4.38
C ILE A 202 16.13 -2.48 4.97
N SER A 203 15.10 -3.15 4.48
CA SER A 203 13.74 -3.10 5.05
C SER A 203 13.66 -3.75 6.45
N HIS A 204 14.71 -4.43 6.88
CA HIS A 204 14.87 -5.02 8.21
C HIS A 204 15.92 -4.26 9.00
N VAL A 205 15.70 -4.07 10.32
CA VAL A 205 16.58 -3.29 11.20
C VAL A 205 18.04 -3.75 11.16
N LYS A 206 18.27 -5.08 11.18
CA LYS A 206 19.62 -5.64 11.09
C LYS A 206 20.28 -5.29 9.76
N GLY A 207 19.58 -5.53 8.63
CA GLY A 207 20.12 -5.23 7.30
C GLY A 207 20.41 -3.74 7.10
N PHE A 208 19.58 -2.86 7.69
CA PHE A 208 19.83 -1.42 7.67
C PHE A 208 21.08 -1.03 8.46
N ARG A 209 21.31 -1.63 9.65
CA ARG A 209 22.54 -1.43 10.43
C ARG A 209 23.77 -1.92 9.67
N ASP A 210 23.72 -3.15 9.15
CA ASP A 210 24.81 -3.72 8.36
C ASP A 210 25.18 -2.83 7.17
N TYR A 211 24.17 -2.21 6.51
CA TYR A 211 24.37 -1.27 5.39
C TYR A 211 25.04 0.04 5.83
N LEU A 212 24.75 0.54 7.04
CA LEU A 212 25.36 1.79 7.54
C LEU A 212 26.82 1.59 8.02
N GLU A 213 27.22 0.35 8.32
CA GLU A 213 28.55 0.02 8.78
C GLU A 213 29.54 -0.34 7.64
N THR A 214 29.03 -0.44 6.40
CA THR A 214 29.83 -0.66 5.19
C THR A 214 30.21 0.64 4.51
#